data_02dc5a003320d342dca4d36fb787f95f
#
_entry.id   02dc5a003320d342dca4d36fb787f95f
#
_cell.length_a   1.000
_cell.length_b   1.000
_cell.length_c   1.000
_cell.angle_alpha   90.00
_cell.angle_beta   90.00
_cell.angle_gamma   90.00
#
_symmetry.space_group_name_H-M   'P 1'
#
loop_
_entity.id
_entity.type
_entity.pdbx_description
1 polymer ?
#
loop_
_entity_poly.entity_id
_entity_poly.type
_entity_poly.pdbx_seq_one_letter_code
_entity_poly.pdbx_strand_id
1 'polypeptide(L)'
;GEPYNTFYMGYTRMAHFIAGFVLIISTVLRYIYGLVWGNRYSRELIIMPVWSKDWWSDLWQDVRWYLFLNKECGAHIGHNPLAQIGMGTGMIFMLVIMLTGLGMYAQDSHVPFIRFFAFVQDWINNWFGGNGQMTRSLHRLGMLLLITFVTVHLYMVIREEIMGKTTLVSSMFS
;
A
#
# COMPACT_ATOMS: atom_id res chain seq x y z
N GLY A 1 -23.38 -12.99 -23.05
CA GLY A 1 -24.12 -12.83 -21.80
C GLY A 1 -23.89 -14.01 -20.90
N GLU A 2 -23.76 -13.79 -19.58
CA GLU A 2 -23.64 -14.90 -18.64
C GLU A 2 -24.94 -15.73 -18.65
N PRO A 3 -24.82 -17.06 -18.58
CA PRO A 3 -26.02 -17.90 -18.44
C PRO A 3 -26.76 -17.51 -17.16
N TYR A 4 -28.06 -17.30 -17.24
CA TYR A 4 -28.94 -16.89 -16.13
C TYR A 4 -28.87 -17.78 -14.87
N ASN A 5 -28.24 -18.95 -14.98
CA ASN A 5 -28.12 -19.92 -13.90
C ASN A 5 -26.83 -19.83 -13.08
N THR A 6 -25.87 -18.94 -13.43
CA THR A 6 -24.61 -18.78 -12.72
C THR A 6 -24.46 -17.33 -12.24
N PHE A 7 -24.66 -17.10 -10.94
CA PHE A 7 -24.49 -15.80 -10.31
C PHE A 7 -22.98 -15.44 -10.10
N TYR A 8 -22.18 -15.65 -11.15
CA TYR A 8 -20.73 -15.59 -11.11
C TYR A 8 -20.23 -14.19 -10.71
N MET A 9 -20.77 -13.13 -11.32
CA MET A 9 -20.40 -11.74 -11.02
C MET A 9 -20.80 -11.32 -9.61
N GLY A 10 -21.90 -11.87 -9.07
CA GLY A 10 -22.29 -11.64 -7.69
C GLY A 10 -21.30 -12.22 -6.69
N TYR A 11 -20.86 -13.44 -6.91
CA TYR A 11 -19.82 -14.07 -6.07
C TYR A 11 -18.48 -13.33 -6.15
N THR A 12 -18.07 -12.87 -7.33
CA THR A 12 -16.85 -12.09 -7.51
C THR A 12 -16.92 -10.76 -6.74
N ARG A 13 -18.05 -10.04 -6.82
CA ARG A 13 -18.27 -8.82 -6.04
C ARG A 13 -18.25 -9.08 -4.54
N MET A 14 -18.91 -10.13 -4.09
CA MET A 14 -18.92 -10.52 -2.68
C MET A 14 -17.52 -10.81 -2.17
N ALA A 15 -16.74 -11.62 -2.92
CA ALA A 15 -15.35 -11.92 -2.58
C ALA A 15 -14.49 -10.65 -2.51
N HIS A 16 -14.67 -9.72 -3.45
CA HIS A 16 -13.98 -8.43 -3.46
C HIS A 16 -14.32 -7.59 -2.22
N PHE A 17 -15.58 -7.49 -1.83
CA PHE A 17 -15.99 -6.74 -0.64
C PHE A 17 -15.45 -7.38 0.64
N ILE A 18 -15.53 -8.70 0.78
CA ILE A 18 -14.95 -9.41 1.94
C ILE A 18 -13.44 -9.13 2.03
N ALA A 19 -12.71 -9.29 0.93
CA ALA A 19 -11.28 -9.03 0.88
C ALA A 19 -10.96 -7.56 1.21
N GLY A 20 -11.76 -6.61 0.69
CA GLY A 20 -11.63 -5.19 0.99
C GLY A 20 -11.81 -4.86 2.47
N PHE A 21 -12.84 -5.41 3.12
CA PHE A 21 -13.04 -5.20 4.55
C PHE A 21 -11.94 -5.85 5.40
N VAL A 22 -11.48 -7.05 5.05
CA VAL A 22 -10.33 -7.70 5.72
C VAL A 22 -9.09 -6.81 5.59
N LEU A 23 -8.83 -6.27 4.40
CA LEU A 23 -7.70 -5.35 4.17
C LEU A 23 -7.81 -4.09 5.03
N ILE A 24 -8.99 -3.46 5.10
CA ILE A 24 -9.23 -2.25 5.91
C ILE A 24 -8.96 -2.56 7.39
N ILE A 25 -9.57 -3.63 7.93
CA ILE A 25 -9.42 -4.00 9.34
C ILE A 25 -7.95 -4.31 9.66
N SER A 26 -7.28 -5.12 8.84
CA SER A 26 -5.87 -5.48 9.02
C SER A 26 -4.97 -4.25 9.01
N THR A 27 -5.22 -3.31 8.09
CA THR A 27 -4.44 -2.08 7.96
C THR A 27 -4.64 -1.19 9.17
N VAL A 28 -5.89 -0.98 9.62
CA VAL A 28 -6.20 -0.18 10.83
C VAL A 28 -5.54 -0.79 12.07
N LEU A 29 -5.65 -2.10 12.26
CA LEU A 29 -5.01 -2.80 13.38
C LEU A 29 -3.49 -2.66 13.35
N ARG A 30 -2.87 -2.76 12.17
CA ARG A 30 -1.43 -2.57 12.01
C ARG A 30 -0.99 -1.15 12.36
N TYR A 31 -1.76 -0.12 11.96
CA TYR A 31 -1.47 1.27 12.35
C TYR A 31 -1.61 1.48 13.85
N ILE A 32 -2.68 1.00 14.45
CA ILE A 32 -2.89 1.09 15.90
C ILE A 32 -1.74 0.40 16.63
N TYR A 33 -1.39 -0.82 16.22
CA TYR A 33 -0.26 -1.55 16.81
C TYR A 33 1.05 -0.77 16.67
N GLY A 34 1.36 -0.26 15.48
CA GLY A 34 2.60 0.49 15.23
C GLY A 34 2.71 1.78 16.04
N LEU A 35 1.59 2.48 16.26
CA LEU A 35 1.57 3.75 17.01
C LEU A 35 1.57 3.54 18.52
N VAL A 36 0.81 2.55 19.03
CA VAL A 36 0.58 2.36 20.47
C VAL A 36 1.64 1.45 21.09
N TRP A 37 1.90 0.29 20.49
CA TRP A 37 2.82 -0.73 21.01
C TRP A 37 4.10 -0.89 20.19
N GLY A 38 4.21 -0.20 19.05
CA GLY A 38 5.33 -0.35 18.13
C GLY A 38 6.65 0.12 18.72
N ASN A 39 7.71 -0.66 18.47
CA ASN A 39 9.08 -0.32 18.76
C ASN A 39 9.55 0.88 17.88
N ARG A 40 10.72 1.46 18.22
CA ARG A 40 11.33 2.55 17.44
C ARG A 40 11.35 2.25 15.93
N TYR A 41 11.69 1.02 15.55
CA TYR A 41 11.74 0.56 14.15
C TYR A 41 10.36 0.56 13.45
N SER A 42 9.28 0.26 14.17
CA SER A 42 7.92 0.35 13.63
C SER A 42 7.47 1.79 13.38
N ARG A 43 8.00 2.74 14.15
CA ARG A 43 7.72 4.18 14.01
C ARG A 43 8.56 4.83 12.91
N GLU A 44 9.77 4.33 12.64
CA GLU A 44 10.63 4.79 11.54
C GLU A 44 9.97 4.61 10.17
N LEU A 45 9.01 3.68 10.03
CA LEU A 45 8.20 3.50 8.83
C LEU A 45 7.19 4.63 8.60
N ILE A 46 6.80 5.31 9.67
CA ILE A 46 5.79 6.39 9.63
C ILE A 46 6.49 7.75 9.60
N ILE A 47 7.61 7.88 10.31
CA ILE A 47 8.37 9.13 10.47
C ILE A 47 9.72 8.97 9.76
N MET A 48 9.77 9.38 8.49
CA MET A 48 11.01 9.37 7.71
C MET A 48 11.85 10.62 8.02
N PRO A 49 13.16 10.50 8.28
CA PRO A 49 14.03 11.65 8.56
C PRO A 49 14.45 12.38 7.26
N VAL A 50 13.48 12.80 6.46
CA VAL A 50 13.70 13.46 5.15
C VAL A 50 14.46 14.79 5.21
N TRP A 51 14.66 15.33 6.41
CA TRP A 51 15.41 16.57 6.66
C TRP A 51 16.93 16.35 6.72
N SER A 52 17.40 15.09 6.84
CA SER A 52 18.83 14.75 6.91
C SER A 52 19.45 14.65 5.52
N LYS A 53 20.59 15.33 5.30
CA LYS A 53 21.33 15.22 4.04
C LYS A 53 21.97 13.83 3.88
N ASP A 54 22.35 13.21 4.97
CA ASP A 54 22.93 11.86 5.00
C ASP A 54 21.90 10.84 4.52
N TRP A 55 20.63 10.99 4.93
CA TRP A 55 19.53 10.13 4.48
C TRP A 55 19.34 10.16 2.94
N TRP A 56 19.48 11.34 2.31
CA TRP A 56 19.40 11.46 0.85
C TRP A 56 20.61 10.87 0.14
N SER A 57 21.80 10.99 0.74
CA SER A 57 23.03 10.37 0.22
C SER A 57 22.91 8.84 0.23
N ASP A 58 22.44 8.30 1.35
CA ASP A 58 22.22 6.86 1.54
C ASP A 58 21.15 6.34 0.57
N LEU A 59 20.04 7.08 0.42
CA LEU A 59 19.01 6.75 -0.56
C LEU A 59 19.58 6.63 -1.98
N TRP A 60 20.43 7.59 -2.38
CA TRP A 60 21.01 7.59 -3.71
C TRP A 60 21.99 6.43 -3.90
N GLN A 61 22.71 6.06 -2.87
CA GLN A 61 23.58 4.88 -2.85
C GLN A 61 22.79 3.59 -3.03
N ASP A 62 21.68 3.45 -2.30
CA ASP A 62 20.76 2.30 -2.42
C ASP A 62 20.18 2.20 -3.82
N VAL A 63 19.67 3.30 -4.39
CA VAL A 63 19.14 3.33 -5.76
C VAL A 63 20.19 2.85 -6.76
N ARG A 64 21.42 3.33 -6.67
CA ARG A 64 22.52 2.89 -7.54
C ARG A 64 22.82 1.39 -7.41
N TRP A 65 22.76 0.86 -6.19
CA TRP A 65 22.97 -0.56 -5.97
C TRP A 65 21.85 -1.40 -6.59
N TYR A 66 20.58 -1.00 -6.43
CA TYR A 66 19.46 -1.69 -7.08
C TYR A 66 19.46 -1.59 -8.61
N LEU A 67 20.05 -0.55 -9.17
CA LEU A 67 20.25 -0.37 -10.62
C LEU A 67 21.54 -1.05 -11.15
N PHE A 68 22.24 -1.86 -10.33
CA PHE A 68 23.51 -2.53 -10.68
C PHE A 68 24.68 -1.57 -10.97
N LEU A 69 24.59 -0.33 -10.56
CA LEU A 69 25.65 0.67 -10.77
C LEU A 69 26.74 0.61 -9.70
N ASN A 70 26.43 0.11 -8.50
CA ASN A 70 27.35 -0.09 -7.39
C ASN A 70 27.47 -1.58 -7.06
N LYS A 71 28.69 -2.02 -6.68
CA LYS A 71 28.95 -3.41 -6.28
C LYS A 71 28.71 -3.66 -4.80
N GLU A 72 28.78 -2.62 -3.97
CA GLU A 72 28.65 -2.71 -2.51
C GLU A 72 27.29 -2.17 -2.08
N CYS A 73 26.61 -2.93 -1.22
CA CYS A 73 25.42 -2.50 -0.53
C CYS A 73 25.80 -1.58 0.63
N GLY A 74 25.06 -0.48 0.85
CA GLY A 74 25.25 0.36 2.03
C GLY A 74 24.99 -0.44 3.31
N ALA A 75 25.86 -0.32 4.31
CA ALA A 75 25.63 -0.92 5.62
C ALA A 75 24.74 -0.01 6.46
N HIS A 76 23.44 -0.32 6.52
CA HIS A 76 22.47 0.44 7.31
C HIS A 76 22.14 -0.29 8.62
N ILE A 77 22.14 0.45 9.74
CA ILE A 77 21.62 -0.04 11.01
C ILE A 77 20.13 0.32 11.06
N GLY A 78 19.25 -0.63 10.72
CA GLY A 78 17.79 -0.42 10.64
C GLY A 78 17.26 -0.52 9.20
N HIS A 79 16.12 0.12 8.93
CA HIS A 79 15.57 0.15 7.56
C HIS A 79 16.35 1.11 6.67
N ASN A 80 16.75 0.64 5.49
CA ASN A 80 17.40 1.50 4.52
C ASN A 80 16.42 2.59 4.00
N PRO A 81 16.89 3.77 3.59
CA PRO A 81 16.05 4.87 3.12
C PRO A 81 15.12 4.49 1.96
N LEU A 82 15.58 3.63 1.06
CA LEU A 82 14.78 3.16 -0.08
C LEU A 82 13.62 2.25 0.37
N ALA A 83 13.85 1.38 1.36
CA ALA A 83 12.79 0.56 1.95
C ALA A 83 11.76 1.43 2.70
N GLN A 84 12.20 2.49 3.40
CA GLN A 84 11.29 3.43 4.06
C GLN A 84 10.37 4.13 3.05
N ILE A 85 10.92 4.67 1.95
CA ILE A 85 10.12 5.27 0.87
C ILE A 85 9.18 4.23 0.24
N GLY A 86 9.68 3.04 -0.05
CA GLY A 86 8.88 1.97 -0.63
C GLY A 86 7.67 1.66 0.25
N MET A 87 7.88 1.41 1.54
CA MET A 87 6.78 1.11 2.45
C MET A 87 5.80 2.28 2.61
N GLY A 88 6.31 3.52 2.73
CA GLY A 88 5.45 4.72 2.78
C GLY A 88 4.60 4.88 1.52
N THR A 89 5.18 4.66 0.35
CA THR A 89 4.47 4.70 -0.93
C THR A 89 3.39 3.62 -1.02
N GLY A 90 3.72 2.38 -0.63
CA GLY A 90 2.77 1.28 -0.56
C GLY A 90 1.60 1.57 0.38
N MET A 91 1.88 2.19 1.53
CA MET A 91 0.85 2.62 2.48
C MET A 91 -0.08 3.68 1.89
N ILE A 92 0.46 4.65 1.14
CA ILE A 92 -0.35 5.67 0.44
C ILE A 92 -1.25 5.00 -0.60
N PHE A 93 -0.73 4.08 -1.42
CA PHE A 93 -1.56 3.36 -2.40
C PHE A 93 -2.66 2.54 -1.74
N MET A 94 -2.37 1.87 -0.62
CA MET A 94 -3.38 1.17 0.17
C MET A 94 -4.45 2.10 0.71
N LEU A 95 -4.08 3.25 1.25
CA LEU A 95 -5.05 4.24 1.74
C LEU A 95 -5.95 4.75 0.62
N VAL A 96 -5.39 5.08 -0.54
CA VAL A 96 -6.17 5.54 -1.70
C VAL A 96 -7.17 4.49 -2.14
N ILE A 97 -6.75 3.22 -2.28
CA ILE A 97 -7.65 2.15 -2.74
C ILE A 97 -8.74 1.83 -1.70
N MET A 98 -8.40 1.86 -0.41
CA MET A 98 -9.37 1.65 0.68
C MET A 98 -10.40 2.79 0.75
N LEU A 99 -9.96 4.04 0.74
CA LEU A 99 -10.84 5.20 0.83
C LEU A 99 -11.76 5.31 -0.39
N THR A 100 -11.23 5.14 -1.59
CA THR A 100 -12.04 5.16 -2.82
C THR A 100 -13.01 3.99 -2.88
N GLY A 101 -12.59 2.79 -2.48
CA GLY A 101 -13.46 1.61 -2.41
C GLY A 101 -14.59 1.77 -1.39
N LEU A 102 -14.25 2.26 -0.19
CA LEU A 102 -15.22 2.51 0.87
C LEU A 102 -16.18 3.65 0.51
N GLY A 103 -15.69 4.71 -0.13
CA GLY A 103 -16.52 5.80 -0.64
C GLY A 103 -17.55 5.33 -1.66
N MET A 104 -17.16 4.48 -2.62
CA MET A 104 -18.09 3.89 -3.59
C MET A 104 -19.10 2.95 -2.93
N TYR A 105 -18.67 2.11 -2.00
CA TYR A 105 -19.55 1.19 -1.27
C TYR A 105 -20.56 1.94 -0.37
N ALA A 106 -20.13 3.07 0.19
CA ALA A 106 -20.94 3.90 1.08
C ALA A 106 -22.16 4.53 0.40
N GLN A 107 -22.13 4.76 -0.91
CA GLN A 107 -23.23 5.35 -1.66
C GLN A 107 -24.50 4.46 -1.61
N ASP A 108 -24.31 3.15 -1.68
CA ASP A 108 -25.40 2.16 -1.69
C ASP A 108 -25.66 1.55 -0.30
N SER A 109 -24.89 1.96 0.72
CA SER A 109 -24.99 1.37 2.06
C SER A 109 -26.07 2.00 2.90
N HIS A 110 -26.86 1.17 3.59
CA HIS A 110 -27.84 1.57 4.61
C HIS A 110 -27.24 1.68 6.03
N VAL A 111 -25.99 1.26 6.23
CA VAL A 111 -25.31 1.31 7.53
C VAL A 111 -24.77 2.72 7.78
N PRO A 112 -25.22 3.44 8.84
CA PRO A 112 -24.88 4.85 9.07
C PRO A 112 -23.35 5.11 9.16
N PHE A 113 -22.61 4.22 9.82
CA PHE A 113 -21.16 4.33 9.94
C PHE A 113 -20.45 4.23 8.57
N ILE A 114 -20.90 3.33 7.70
CA ILE A 114 -20.33 3.17 6.36
C ILE A 114 -20.72 4.37 5.49
N ARG A 115 -21.98 4.79 5.58
CA ARG A 115 -22.52 5.94 4.81
C ARG A 115 -21.76 7.25 5.11
N PHE A 116 -21.18 7.38 6.29
CA PHE A 116 -20.28 8.50 6.60
C PHE A 116 -19.17 8.64 5.54
N PHE A 117 -18.62 7.55 5.02
CA PHE A 117 -17.54 7.60 4.03
C PHE A 117 -17.99 8.01 2.61
N ALA A 118 -19.28 8.21 2.39
CA ALA A 118 -19.78 8.73 1.10
C ALA A 118 -19.19 10.10 0.76
N PHE A 119 -18.80 10.91 1.79
CA PHE A 119 -18.14 12.19 1.60
C PHE A 119 -16.86 12.10 0.76
N VAL A 120 -16.16 10.96 0.79
CA VAL A 120 -14.92 10.74 0.00
C VAL A 120 -15.23 10.81 -1.48
N GLN A 121 -16.30 10.12 -1.90
CA GLN A 121 -16.74 10.16 -3.30
C GLN A 121 -17.23 11.55 -3.69
N ASP A 122 -18.01 12.21 -2.83
CA ASP A 122 -18.53 13.55 -3.08
C ASP A 122 -17.38 14.57 -3.19
N TRP A 123 -16.36 14.46 -2.33
CA TRP A 123 -15.18 15.31 -2.36
C TRP A 123 -14.39 15.12 -3.68
N ILE A 124 -14.12 13.87 -4.08
CA ILE A 124 -13.45 13.56 -5.34
C ILE A 124 -14.26 14.08 -6.54
N ASN A 125 -15.57 13.87 -6.54
CA ASN A 125 -16.44 14.34 -7.61
C ASN A 125 -16.45 15.86 -7.73
N ASN A 126 -16.46 16.59 -6.61
CA ASN A 126 -16.42 18.05 -6.60
C ASN A 126 -15.11 18.60 -7.16
N TRP A 127 -13.97 17.92 -6.90
CA TRP A 127 -12.67 18.34 -7.42
C TRP A 127 -12.48 18.04 -8.92
N PHE A 128 -13.07 16.97 -9.42
CA PHE A 128 -12.82 16.45 -10.76
C PHE A 128 -14.02 16.49 -11.70
N GLY A 129 -15.01 17.34 -11.42
CA GLY A 129 -16.09 17.62 -12.38
C GLY A 129 -17.38 16.81 -12.22
N GLY A 130 -17.67 16.29 -11.03
CA GLY A 130 -19.03 15.92 -10.63
C GLY A 130 -19.59 14.59 -11.15
N ASN A 131 -18.79 13.71 -11.75
CA ASN A 131 -19.30 12.39 -12.14
C ASN A 131 -18.61 11.26 -11.36
N GLY A 132 -19.34 10.32 -10.80
CA GLY A 132 -18.85 9.18 -10.00
C GLY A 132 -17.85 8.27 -10.75
N GLN A 133 -17.61 8.52 -12.01
CA GLN A 133 -16.63 7.81 -12.84
C GLN A 133 -15.19 8.07 -12.38
N MET A 134 -14.93 9.27 -11.85
CA MET A 134 -13.57 9.63 -11.41
C MET A 134 -13.12 8.78 -10.21
N THR A 135 -14.00 8.57 -9.22
CA THR A 135 -13.69 7.72 -8.07
C THR A 135 -13.39 6.28 -8.51
N ARG A 136 -14.16 5.75 -9.48
CA ARG A 136 -13.91 4.42 -10.07
C ARG A 136 -12.56 4.37 -10.79
N SER A 137 -12.21 5.43 -11.52
CA SER A 137 -10.93 5.52 -12.24
C SER A 137 -9.75 5.60 -11.27
N LEU A 138 -9.88 6.36 -10.18
CA LEU A 138 -8.87 6.44 -9.11
C LEU A 138 -8.70 5.10 -8.39
N HIS A 139 -9.79 4.38 -8.13
CA HIS A 139 -9.72 3.05 -7.53
C HIS A 139 -9.00 2.04 -8.44
N ARG A 140 -9.28 2.06 -9.75
CA ARG A 140 -8.56 1.23 -10.73
C ARG A 140 -7.08 1.61 -10.84
N LEU A 141 -6.78 2.91 -10.87
CA LEU A 141 -5.40 3.40 -10.87
C LEU A 141 -4.66 2.95 -9.60
N GLY A 142 -5.30 3.10 -8.43
CA GLY A 142 -4.74 2.62 -7.16
C GLY A 142 -4.45 1.13 -7.18
N MET A 143 -5.32 0.31 -7.78
CA MET A 143 -5.10 -1.13 -7.96
C MET A 143 -3.85 -1.39 -8.83
N LEU A 144 -3.72 -0.70 -9.97
CA LEU A 144 -2.56 -0.87 -10.87
C LEU A 144 -1.26 -0.45 -10.17
N LEU A 145 -1.27 0.68 -9.48
CA LEU A 145 -0.12 1.16 -8.71
C LEU A 145 0.26 0.20 -7.58
N LEU A 146 -0.72 -0.37 -6.89
CA LEU A 146 -0.48 -1.35 -5.83
C LEU A 146 0.12 -2.65 -6.39
N ILE A 147 -0.38 -3.16 -7.50
CA ILE A 147 0.17 -4.35 -8.17
C ILE A 147 1.61 -4.09 -8.61
N THR A 148 1.86 -2.94 -9.24
CA THR A 148 3.21 -2.53 -9.65
C THR A 148 4.14 -2.44 -8.44
N PHE A 149 3.68 -1.80 -7.36
CA PHE A 149 4.42 -1.69 -6.12
C PHE A 149 4.79 -3.07 -5.55
N VAL A 150 3.84 -3.99 -5.44
CA VAL A 150 4.08 -5.36 -4.93
C VAL A 150 5.09 -6.09 -5.80
N THR A 151 5.00 -5.96 -7.13
CA THR A 151 5.93 -6.59 -8.06
C THR A 151 7.35 -6.07 -7.87
N VAL A 152 7.53 -4.75 -7.78
CA VAL A 152 8.84 -4.11 -7.53
C VAL A 152 9.36 -4.49 -6.14
N HIS A 153 8.47 -4.49 -5.13
CA HIS A 153 8.83 -4.86 -3.76
C HIS A 153 9.35 -6.31 -3.68
N LEU A 154 8.67 -7.25 -4.32
CA LEU A 154 9.12 -8.65 -4.39
C LEU A 154 10.48 -8.77 -5.09
N TYR A 155 10.68 -8.05 -6.20
CA TYR A 155 11.97 -8.01 -6.86
C TYR A 155 13.07 -7.53 -5.91
N MET A 156 12.84 -6.43 -5.17
CA MET A 156 13.82 -5.86 -4.26
C MET A 156 14.15 -6.83 -3.11
N VAL A 157 13.14 -7.45 -2.50
CA VAL A 157 13.32 -8.43 -1.42
C VAL A 157 14.12 -9.65 -1.88
N ILE A 158 13.76 -10.23 -3.02
CA ILE A 158 14.47 -11.39 -3.59
C ILE A 158 15.93 -11.03 -3.92
N ARG A 159 16.15 -9.86 -4.50
CA ARG A 159 17.49 -9.39 -4.82
C ARG A 159 18.35 -9.20 -3.57
N GLU A 160 17.80 -8.61 -2.52
CA GLU A 160 18.51 -8.40 -1.26
C GLU A 160 18.88 -9.72 -0.59
N GLU A 161 18.00 -10.72 -0.63
CA GLU A 161 18.27 -12.06 -0.14
C GLU A 161 19.42 -12.73 -0.89
N ILE A 162 19.42 -12.67 -2.22
CA ILE A 162 20.38 -13.37 -3.06
C ILE A 162 21.75 -12.65 -3.10
N MET A 163 21.75 -11.34 -3.29
CA MET A 163 22.96 -10.55 -3.53
C MET A 163 23.48 -9.85 -2.28
N GLY A 164 22.60 -9.42 -1.38
CA GLY A 164 22.95 -8.81 -0.11
C GLY A 164 23.37 -9.83 0.95
N LYS A 165 23.18 -11.15 0.68
CA LYS A 165 23.44 -12.25 1.63
C LYS A 165 22.75 -12.04 2.99
N THR A 166 21.57 -11.40 2.96
CA THR A 166 20.74 -11.19 4.13
C THR A 166 19.81 -12.39 4.32
N THR A 167 19.40 -12.65 5.55
CA THR A 167 18.49 -13.77 5.88
C THR A 167 17.05 -13.30 6.02
N LEU A 168 16.65 -12.26 5.27
CA LEU A 168 15.34 -11.60 5.44
C LEU A 168 14.18 -12.56 5.18
N VAL A 169 14.19 -13.28 4.06
CA VAL A 169 13.11 -14.23 3.71
C VAL A 169 13.19 -15.47 4.57
N SER A 170 14.40 -16.03 4.76
CA SER A 170 14.58 -17.21 5.61
C SER A 170 14.22 -16.97 7.07
N SER A 171 14.39 -15.77 7.60
CA SER A 171 13.97 -15.41 8.96
C SER A 171 12.46 -15.27 9.13
N MET A 172 11.69 -15.12 8.03
CA MET A 172 10.22 -15.11 8.08
C MET A 172 9.62 -16.52 8.18
N PHE A 173 10.38 -17.56 7.81
CA PHE A 173 9.93 -18.96 7.81
C PHE A 173 10.57 -19.81 8.90
N SER A 174 11.47 -19.28 9.69
CA SER A 174 12.09 -19.92 10.87
C SER A 174 11.46 -19.45 12.18
#